data_6fd3aa267b5f809a7808b290fe9b8eed
#
_entry.id   6fd3aa267b5f809a7808b290fe9b8eed
#
_cell.length_a   1.000
_cell.length_b   1.000
_cell.length_c   1.000
_cell.angle_alpha   90.00
_cell.angle_beta   90.00
_cell.angle_gamma   90.00
#
_symmetry.space_group_name_H-M   'P 1'
#
loop_
_entity.id
_entity.type
_entity.pdbx_description
1 polymer ?
#
loop_
_entity_poly.entity_id
_entity_poly.type
_entity_poly.pdbx_seq_one_letter_code
_entity_poly.pdbx_strand_id
1 'polypeptide(L)' 'PDAIQTTGSSRGTGNETNYVMQKFARAVIGTNNVDCCARVCHGPSVAGLQQALGNGAMSNSISDIENSKCLLVFGYN' A
#
# COMPACT_ATOMS: atom_id res chain seq x y z
N PRO A 1 -0.60 7.67 -24.84
CA PRO A 1 -0.22 6.77 -23.75
C PRO A 1 -0.29 7.44 -22.40
N ASP A 2 0.00 8.74 -22.29
CA ASP A 2 0.11 9.45 -21.00
C ASP A 2 -1.22 9.59 -20.23
N ALA A 3 -2.35 9.44 -20.91
CA ALA A 3 -3.68 9.44 -20.31
C ALA A 3 -4.09 8.08 -19.71
N ILE A 4 -3.24 7.05 -19.85
CA ILE A 4 -3.53 5.70 -19.39
C ILE A 4 -2.60 5.37 -18.22
N GLN A 5 -3.19 4.89 -17.15
CA GLN A 5 -2.47 4.36 -16.00
C GLN A 5 -2.92 2.93 -15.72
N THR A 6 -1.99 2.09 -15.31
CA THR A 6 -2.29 0.74 -14.82
C THR A 6 -1.96 0.63 -13.34
N THR A 7 -2.82 -0.06 -12.59
CA THR A 7 -2.54 -0.37 -11.18
C THR A 7 -2.59 -1.87 -10.95
N GLY A 8 -1.61 -2.37 -10.24
CA GLY A 8 -1.56 -3.75 -9.78
C GLY A 8 -2.04 -3.88 -8.34
N SER A 9 -2.10 -5.12 -7.86
CA SER A 9 -2.40 -5.42 -6.46
C SER A 9 -1.27 -6.23 -5.84
N SER A 10 -0.89 -5.88 -4.62
CA SER A 10 0.08 -6.66 -3.84
C SER A 10 -0.56 -7.84 -3.11
N ARG A 11 -1.90 -7.93 -3.11
CA ARG A 11 -2.65 -8.93 -2.36
C ARG A 11 -3.50 -9.85 -3.21
N GLY A 12 -4.22 -9.28 -4.17
CA GLY A 12 -5.14 -10.04 -5.03
C GLY A 12 -4.47 -10.75 -6.19
N THR A 13 -3.23 -10.38 -6.52
CA THR A 13 -2.50 -10.93 -7.65
C THR A 13 -1.05 -11.24 -7.25
N GLY A 14 -0.50 -12.29 -7.84
CA GLY A 14 0.90 -12.68 -7.63
C GLY A 14 1.89 -11.78 -8.37
N ASN A 15 3.16 -12.04 -8.15
CA ASN A 15 4.26 -11.31 -8.80
C ASN A 15 4.20 -11.44 -10.33
N GLU A 16 3.82 -12.60 -10.82
CA GLU A 16 3.72 -12.90 -12.25
C GLU A 16 2.69 -12.01 -12.93
N THR A 17 1.51 -11.87 -12.32
CA THR A 17 0.45 -11.00 -12.85
C THR A 17 0.86 -9.54 -12.86
N ASN A 18 1.49 -9.07 -11.80
CA ASN A 18 2.01 -7.69 -11.72
C ASN A 18 3.11 -7.46 -12.75
N TYR A 19 3.99 -8.44 -12.96
CA TYR A 19 5.02 -8.36 -13.99
C TYR A 19 4.42 -8.25 -15.39
N VAL A 20 3.46 -9.11 -15.71
CA VAL A 20 2.78 -9.12 -17.02
C VAL A 20 2.06 -7.80 -17.25
N MET A 21 1.38 -7.26 -16.24
CA MET A 21 0.68 -5.97 -16.35
C MET A 21 1.66 -4.81 -16.60
N GLN A 22 2.78 -4.78 -15.90
CA GLN A 22 3.82 -3.77 -16.14
C GLN A 22 4.42 -3.89 -17.54
N LYS A 23 4.67 -5.12 -17.98
CA LYS A 23 5.19 -5.39 -19.34
C LYS A 23 4.20 -4.93 -20.40
N PHE A 24 2.90 -5.22 -20.22
CA PHE A 24 1.84 -4.77 -21.10
C PHE A 24 1.77 -3.23 -21.17
N ALA A 25 1.79 -2.57 -20.01
CA ALA A 25 1.76 -1.11 -19.95
C ALA A 25 2.92 -0.47 -20.72
N ARG A 26 4.13 -0.98 -20.50
CA ARG A 26 5.33 -0.40 -21.10
C ARG A 26 5.53 -0.80 -22.56
N ALA A 27 5.32 -2.08 -22.90
CA ALA A 27 5.61 -2.59 -24.23
C ALA A 27 4.47 -2.40 -25.23
N VAL A 28 3.22 -2.44 -24.79
CA VAL A 28 2.05 -2.37 -25.66
C VAL A 28 1.41 -0.97 -25.63
N ILE A 29 1.13 -0.45 -24.43
CA ILE A 29 0.51 0.89 -24.30
C ILE A 29 1.56 1.99 -24.52
N GLY A 30 2.81 1.74 -24.14
CA GLY A 30 3.90 2.71 -24.25
C GLY A 30 3.89 3.75 -23.15
N THR A 31 3.36 3.40 -21.96
CA THR A 31 3.34 4.30 -20.81
C THR A 31 4.16 3.71 -19.64
N ASN A 32 4.75 4.58 -18.85
CA ASN A 32 5.40 4.22 -17.60
C ASN A 32 4.51 4.53 -16.37
N ASN A 33 3.26 4.91 -16.57
CA ASN A 33 2.29 5.17 -15.53
C ASN A 33 1.78 3.86 -14.92
N VAL A 34 2.60 3.29 -14.06
CA VAL A 34 2.31 2.01 -13.38
C VAL A 34 2.42 2.25 -11.89
N ASP A 35 1.42 1.83 -11.15
CA ASP A 35 1.41 1.93 -9.68
C ASP A 35 0.74 0.68 -9.08
N CYS A 36 0.67 0.62 -7.77
CA CYS A 36 0.02 -0.49 -7.07
C CYS A 36 -0.93 0.01 -5.98
N CYS A 37 -1.72 -0.92 -5.45
CA CYS A 37 -2.70 -0.62 -4.41
C CYS A 37 -2.07 -0.01 -3.14
N ALA A 38 -0.80 -0.26 -2.87
CA ALA A 38 -0.09 0.28 -1.71
C ALA A 38 -0.07 1.81 -1.67
N ARG A 39 -0.22 2.46 -2.82
CA ARG A 39 -0.26 3.93 -2.92
C ARG A 39 -1.37 4.54 -2.07
N VAL A 40 -2.53 3.91 -2.03
CA VAL A 40 -3.71 4.39 -1.30
C VAL A 40 -3.96 3.59 -0.03
N CYS A 41 -3.34 2.41 0.09
CA CYS A 41 -3.53 1.50 1.22
C CYS A 41 -2.74 1.95 2.46
N HIS A 42 -1.49 1.53 2.55
CA HIS A 42 -0.64 1.78 3.73
C HIS A 42 0.54 2.71 3.43
N GLY A 43 0.79 3.06 2.19
CA GLY A 43 1.85 4.01 1.84
C GLY A 43 1.76 5.34 2.60
N PRO A 44 0.57 6.00 2.63
CA PRO A 44 0.38 7.21 3.43
C PRO A 44 0.56 6.97 4.93
N SER A 45 0.09 5.83 5.45
CA SER A 45 0.23 5.48 6.87
C SER A 45 1.69 5.24 7.25
N VAL A 46 2.47 4.59 6.40
CA VAL A 46 3.92 4.43 6.62
C VAL A 46 4.60 5.79 6.72
N ALA A 47 4.31 6.69 5.80
CA ALA A 47 4.87 8.03 5.82
C ALA A 47 4.46 8.80 7.09
N GLY A 48 3.18 8.75 7.45
CA GLY A 48 2.67 9.41 8.65
C GLY A 48 3.28 8.86 9.94
N LEU A 49 3.35 7.54 10.08
CA LEU A 49 3.98 6.90 11.24
C LEU A 49 5.47 7.25 11.33
N GLN A 50 6.16 7.24 10.21
CA GLN A 50 7.59 7.56 10.18
C GLN A 50 7.86 9.01 10.59
N GLN A 51 7.02 9.95 10.17
CA GLN A 51 7.14 11.35 10.55
C GLN A 51 6.79 11.58 12.03
N ALA A 52 5.77 10.89 12.54
CA ALA A 52 5.29 11.09 13.90
C ALA A 52 6.11 10.32 14.95
N LEU A 53 6.51 9.09 14.64
CA LEU A 53 7.10 8.15 15.59
C LEU A 53 8.53 7.72 15.23
N GLY A 54 9.02 8.10 14.04
CA GLY A 54 10.32 7.68 13.55
C GLY A 54 10.36 6.25 13.00
N ASN A 55 9.23 5.55 12.97
CA ASN A 55 9.14 4.17 12.46
C ASN A 55 7.85 4.00 11.65
N GLY A 56 7.96 3.47 10.45
CA GLY A 56 6.83 3.26 9.54
C GLY A 56 6.00 2.00 9.81
N ALA A 57 6.15 1.38 10.97
CA ALA A 57 5.45 0.17 11.36
C ALA A 57 4.70 0.36 12.67
N MET A 58 3.89 -0.64 13.04
CA MET A 58 3.16 -0.67 14.30
C MET A 58 4.12 -0.54 15.49
N SER A 59 3.83 0.37 16.41
CA SER A 59 4.69 0.68 17.56
C SER A 59 4.52 -0.30 18.73
N ASN A 60 3.38 -0.98 18.81
CA ASN A 60 3.03 -1.90 19.90
C ASN A 60 2.69 -3.28 19.35
N SER A 61 2.80 -4.31 20.18
CA SER A 61 2.36 -5.64 19.79
C SER A 61 0.84 -5.77 19.80
N ILE A 62 0.30 -6.69 19.02
CA ILE A 62 -1.16 -6.94 18.97
C ILE A 62 -1.67 -7.41 20.34
N SER A 63 -0.86 -8.15 21.10
CA SER A 63 -1.21 -8.60 22.44
C SER A 63 -1.38 -7.46 23.46
N ASP A 64 -0.85 -6.29 23.19
CA ASP A 64 -1.04 -5.12 24.07
C ASP A 64 -2.48 -4.61 24.06
N ILE A 65 -3.26 -4.97 23.04
CA ILE A 65 -4.68 -4.63 22.97
C ILE A 65 -5.44 -5.23 24.17
N GLU A 66 -5.14 -6.48 24.54
CA GLU A 66 -5.78 -7.16 25.65
C GLU A 66 -5.45 -6.52 27.01
N ASN A 67 -4.28 -5.90 27.10
CA ASN A 67 -3.81 -5.26 28.34
C ASN A 67 -4.19 -3.77 28.44
N SER A 68 -4.78 -3.22 27.37
CA SER A 68 -5.12 -1.81 27.32
C SER A 68 -6.37 -1.51 28.14
N LYS A 69 -6.30 -0.50 29.00
CA LYS A 69 -7.45 -0.01 29.77
C LYS A 69 -8.39 0.89 28.96
N CYS A 70 -7.88 1.44 27.86
CA CYS A 70 -8.64 2.31 26.97
C CYS A 70 -8.09 2.16 25.55
N LEU A 71 -8.97 1.98 24.57
CA LEU A 71 -8.66 1.95 23.16
C LEU A 71 -9.36 3.11 22.47
N LEU A 72 -8.59 3.92 21.76
CA LEU A 72 -9.14 4.95 20.88
C LEU A 72 -9.14 4.41 19.45
N VAL A 73 -10.34 4.21 18.91
CA VAL A 73 -10.53 3.66 17.56
C VAL A 73 -11.27 4.68 16.71
N PHE A 74 -10.65 5.11 15.62
CA PHE A 74 -11.28 6.00 14.66
C PHE A 74 -10.82 5.68 13.23
N GLY A 75 -11.75 5.81 12.28
CA GLY A 75 -11.46 5.50 10.89
C GLY A 75 -11.11 4.03 10.62
N TYR A 76 -11.58 3.14 11.48
CA TYR A 76 -11.35 1.70 11.37
C TYR A 76 -12.63 0.99 10.92
N ASN A 77 -12.45 -0.01 10.06
CA ASN A 77 -13.55 -0.82 9.55
C ASN A 77 -13.24 -2.31 9.71
#